data_e66841e95c16704894ca016ecbeb82bd
#
_entry.id   e66841e95c16704894ca016ecbeb82bd
#
_cell.length_a   1.000
_cell.length_b   1.000
_cell.length_c   1.000
_cell.angle_alpha   90.00
_cell.angle_beta   90.00
_cell.angle_gamma   90.00
#
_symmetry.space_group_name_H-M   'P 1'
#
loop_
_entity.id
_entity.type
_entity.pdbx_description
1 polymer ?
#
loop_
_entity_poly.entity_id
_entity_poly.type
_entity_poly.pdbx_seq_one_letter_code
_entity_poly.pdbx_strand_id
1 'polypeptide(L)'
;MVQVIIQPAANPAAQRHLRDTIYADVPLTRVSPYLEPEEAARLATIFTSGYTQVWGVQPVKRAAWNRIQVGDQAYFSARNEIFLVGTVQDILYNDDLAADLWGVDSEGVSWPYIYFLSDLREVSIAVSEVNATLGYDPRNVLRGFMVLRQDKSDLFIDRFSPEARAGAYRALVRRNDADPDRPSHTMI
;
A
#
# COMPACT_ATOMS: atom_id res chain seq x y z
N MET A 1 11.57 -6.61 -10.70
CA MET A 1 12.02 -6.30 -9.31
C MET A 1 10.91 -5.48 -8.68
N VAL A 2 10.51 -5.80 -7.46
CA VAL A 2 9.42 -5.12 -6.74
C VAL A 2 9.99 -3.97 -5.93
N GLN A 3 9.42 -2.77 -6.07
CA GLN A 3 9.74 -1.63 -5.20
C GLN A 3 8.65 -1.45 -4.13
N VAL A 4 9.04 -0.81 -3.04
CA VAL A 4 8.15 -0.46 -1.93
C VAL A 4 7.75 1.01 -2.05
N ILE A 5 6.45 1.23 -2.03
CA ILE A 5 5.83 2.54 -1.95
C ILE A 5 5.43 2.77 -0.50
N ILE A 6 5.87 3.87 0.09
CA ILE A 6 5.39 4.32 1.40
C ILE A 6 4.38 5.43 1.17
N GLN A 7 3.14 5.17 1.59
CA GLN A 7 2.01 6.08 1.44
C GLN A 7 1.50 6.52 2.81
N PRO A 8 1.92 7.70 3.29
CA PRO A 8 1.34 8.28 4.49
C PRO A 8 -0.14 8.64 4.27
N ALA A 9 -0.96 8.26 5.23
CA ALA A 9 -2.42 8.42 5.17
C ALA A 9 -3.02 8.95 6.48
N ALA A 10 -2.29 9.79 7.21
CA ALA A 10 -2.70 10.30 8.51
C ALA A 10 -3.53 11.59 8.45
N ASN A 11 -3.38 12.40 7.40
CA ASN A 11 -4.10 13.66 7.30
C ASN A 11 -5.60 13.47 6.97
N PRO A 12 -6.48 14.46 7.24
CA PRO A 12 -7.92 14.30 7.04
C PRO A 12 -8.33 13.94 5.62
N ALA A 13 -7.67 14.48 4.59
CA ALA A 13 -7.96 14.14 3.19
C ALA A 13 -7.62 12.68 2.91
N ALA A 14 -6.43 12.23 3.29
CA ALA A 14 -6.00 10.85 3.11
C ALA A 14 -6.91 9.86 3.88
N GLN A 15 -7.38 10.22 5.07
CA GLN A 15 -8.34 9.40 5.82
C GLN A 15 -9.70 9.28 5.09
N ARG A 16 -10.16 10.35 4.42
CA ARG A 16 -11.35 10.26 3.54
C ARG A 16 -11.09 9.35 2.35
N HIS A 17 -9.95 9.49 1.67
CA HIS A 17 -9.58 8.65 0.53
C HIS A 17 -9.48 7.16 0.92
N LEU A 18 -8.90 6.85 2.09
CA LEU A 18 -8.88 5.47 2.62
C LEU A 18 -10.29 4.90 2.72
N ARG A 19 -11.21 5.64 3.33
CA ARG A 19 -12.59 5.20 3.49
C ARG A 19 -13.30 5.02 2.14
N ASP A 20 -13.09 5.96 1.23
CA ASP A 20 -13.93 6.10 0.02
C ASP A 20 -13.43 5.23 -1.15
N THR A 21 -12.13 4.89 -1.20
CA THR A 21 -11.54 4.19 -2.36
C THR A 21 -10.58 3.04 -2.01
N ILE A 22 -10.32 2.78 -0.72
CA ILE A 22 -9.50 1.67 -0.25
C ILE A 22 -10.33 0.69 0.58
N TYR A 23 -11.03 1.16 1.60
CA TYR A 23 -11.94 0.30 2.39
C TYR A 23 -13.28 0.07 1.71
N ALA A 24 -13.72 1.00 0.86
CA ALA A 24 -14.83 0.79 -0.05
C ALA A 24 -14.29 0.41 -1.43
N ASP A 25 -14.87 -0.65 -2.00
CA ASP A 25 -14.58 -1.06 -3.37
C ASP A 25 -15.11 -0.01 -4.37
N VAL A 26 -14.28 0.36 -5.34
CA VAL A 26 -14.68 1.27 -6.42
C VAL A 26 -15.15 0.44 -7.63
N PRO A 27 -16.40 0.56 -8.06
CA PRO A 27 -16.86 -0.18 -9.22
C PRO A 27 -16.20 0.35 -10.50
N LEU A 28 -15.78 -0.54 -11.40
CA LEU A 28 -15.20 -0.15 -12.68
C LEU A 28 -16.15 0.68 -13.54
N THR A 29 -17.47 0.52 -13.36
CA THR A 29 -18.48 1.35 -14.02
C THR A 29 -18.43 2.82 -13.63
N ARG A 30 -17.87 3.16 -12.47
CA ARG A 30 -17.57 4.55 -12.05
C ARG A 30 -16.30 5.08 -12.68
N VAL A 31 -15.33 4.21 -12.91
CA VAL A 31 -14.00 4.56 -13.44
C VAL A 31 -14.01 4.70 -14.96
N SER A 32 -14.64 3.75 -15.66
CA SER A 32 -14.62 3.62 -17.11
C SER A 32 -15.06 4.87 -17.90
N PRO A 33 -16.03 5.69 -17.44
CA PRO A 33 -16.42 6.90 -18.17
C PRO A 33 -15.30 7.94 -18.37
N TYR A 34 -14.26 7.86 -17.56
CA TYR A 34 -13.12 8.79 -17.59
C TYR A 34 -11.92 8.23 -18.37
N LEU A 35 -12.00 7.00 -18.88
CA LEU A 35 -10.89 6.28 -19.49
C LEU A 35 -11.03 6.20 -21.00
N GLU A 36 -9.91 6.10 -21.70
CA GLU A 36 -9.90 5.65 -23.07
C GLU A 36 -10.36 4.18 -23.16
N PRO A 37 -10.99 3.77 -24.29
CA PRO A 37 -11.51 2.40 -24.43
C PRO A 37 -10.50 1.30 -24.13
N GLU A 38 -9.25 1.51 -24.50
CA GLU A 38 -8.15 0.55 -24.25
C GLU A 38 -7.78 0.44 -22.78
N GLU A 39 -7.79 1.56 -22.05
CA GLU A 39 -7.56 1.60 -20.61
C GLU A 39 -8.69 0.90 -19.85
N ALA A 40 -9.93 1.20 -20.22
CA ALA A 40 -11.10 0.56 -19.63
C ALA A 40 -11.10 -0.97 -19.85
N ALA A 41 -10.78 -1.43 -21.07
CA ALA A 41 -10.65 -2.85 -21.39
C ALA A 41 -9.52 -3.52 -20.58
N ARG A 42 -8.38 -2.84 -20.44
CA ARG A 42 -7.25 -3.32 -19.63
C ARG A 42 -7.65 -3.50 -18.17
N LEU A 43 -8.27 -2.50 -17.55
CA LEU A 43 -8.74 -2.60 -16.16
C LEU A 43 -9.78 -3.70 -15.99
N ALA A 44 -10.71 -3.86 -16.92
CA ALA A 44 -11.71 -4.94 -16.88
C ALA A 44 -11.07 -6.34 -16.96
N THR A 45 -9.95 -6.48 -17.66
CA THR A 45 -9.20 -7.73 -17.72
C THR A 45 -8.45 -8.02 -16.41
N ILE A 46 -7.91 -6.99 -15.77
CA ILE A 46 -7.18 -7.09 -14.49
C ILE A 46 -8.16 -7.36 -13.34
N PHE A 47 -9.23 -6.57 -13.27
CA PHE A 47 -10.20 -6.60 -12.16
C PHE A 47 -11.48 -7.31 -12.58
N THR A 48 -11.42 -8.62 -12.72
CA THR A 48 -12.50 -9.47 -13.20
C THR A 48 -13.73 -9.50 -12.28
N SER A 49 -13.58 -9.07 -11.02
CA SER A 49 -14.70 -8.86 -10.08
C SER A 49 -15.58 -7.65 -10.45
N GLY A 50 -15.10 -6.76 -11.32
CA GLY A 50 -15.71 -5.47 -11.62
C GLY A 50 -15.46 -4.38 -10.59
N TYR A 51 -14.59 -4.62 -9.61
CA TYR A 51 -14.23 -3.69 -8.53
C TYR A 51 -12.73 -3.59 -8.36
N THR A 52 -12.26 -2.43 -7.90
CA THR A 52 -10.86 -2.15 -7.62
C THR A 52 -10.72 -1.26 -6.39
N GLN A 53 -9.51 -1.17 -5.84
CA GLN A 53 -9.11 -0.12 -4.91
C GLN A 53 -8.22 0.87 -5.64
N VAL A 54 -8.39 2.15 -5.32
CA VAL A 54 -7.75 3.24 -6.07
C VAL A 54 -7.11 4.23 -5.10
N TRP A 55 -5.90 4.66 -5.42
CA TRP A 55 -5.24 5.74 -4.72
C TRP A 55 -4.62 6.74 -5.68
N GLY A 56 -4.58 8.00 -5.27
CA GLY A 56 -4.00 9.08 -6.06
C GLY A 56 -3.01 9.91 -5.27
N VAL A 57 -2.05 10.50 -5.95
CA VAL A 57 -1.09 11.45 -5.38
C VAL A 57 -1.12 12.78 -6.13
N GLN A 58 -0.79 13.85 -5.41
CA GLN A 58 -0.77 15.20 -5.97
C GLN A 58 0.41 15.43 -6.92
N PRO A 59 0.31 16.44 -7.83
CA PRO A 59 1.33 16.73 -8.85
C PRO A 59 2.74 16.95 -8.29
N VAL A 60 2.87 17.49 -7.09
CA VAL A 60 4.16 17.68 -6.41
C VAL A 60 4.92 16.36 -6.20
N LYS A 61 4.25 15.22 -6.28
CA LYS A 61 4.83 13.87 -6.12
C LYS A 61 5.06 13.13 -7.44
N ARG A 62 4.83 13.78 -8.58
CA ARG A 62 4.98 13.20 -9.93
C ARG A 62 6.29 12.44 -10.11
N ALA A 63 7.42 13.01 -9.68
CA ALA A 63 8.74 12.40 -9.87
C ALA A 63 8.87 11.05 -9.14
N ALA A 64 8.29 10.92 -7.96
CA ALA A 64 8.26 9.65 -7.23
C ALA A 64 7.25 8.68 -7.87
N TRP A 65 6.06 9.16 -8.25
CA TRP A 65 5.03 8.36 -8.90
C TRP A 65 5.50 7.75 -10.23
N ASN A 66 6.27 8.48 -11.04
CA ASN A 66 6.84 7.98 -12.30
C ASN A 66 7.75 6.76 -12.14
N ARG A 67 8.15 6.41 -10.92
CA ARG A 67 8.97 5.23 -10.62
C ARG A 67 8.13 4.00 -10.27
N ILE A 68 6.83 4.17 -10.05
CA ILE A 68 5.93 3.05 -9.74
C ILE A 68 5.82 2.14 -10.96
N GLN A 69 5.83 0.84 -10.70
CA GLN A 69 5.60 -0.20 -11.70
C GLN A 69 4.50 -1.15 -11.22
N VAL A 70 3.85 -1.80 -12.18
CA VAL A 70 2.93 -2.91 -11.87
C VAL A 70 3.69 -4.00 -11.11
N GLY A 71 3.10 -4.47 -10.02
CA GLY A 71 3.70 -5.44 -9.10
C GLY A 71 4.38 -4.80 -7.88
N ASP A 72 4.57 -3.47 -7.85
CA ASP A 72 5.08 -2.79 -6.66
C ASP A 72 4.10 -2.90 -5.49
N GLN A 73 4.62 -2.82 -4.27
CA GLN A 73 3.82 -2.93 -3.05
C GLN A 73 3.65 -1.56 -2.38
N ALA A 74 2.40 -1.13 -2.21
CA ALA A 74 2.05 0.11 -1.55
C ALA A 74 1.71 -0.14 -0.07
N TYR A 75 2.50 0.42 0.83
CA TYR A 75 2.36 0.33 2.28
C TYR A 75 1.81 1.65 2.83
N PHE A 76 0.63 1.59 3.41
CA PHE A 76 -0.06 2.75 3.99
C PHE A 76 0.30 2.93 5.46
N SER A 77 0.67 4.16 5.85
CA SER A 77 1.10 4.46 7.20
C SER A 77 0.32 5.60 7.84
N ALA A 78 0.04 5.46 9.12
CA ALA A 78 -0.51 6.50 9.99
C ALA A 78 -0.08 6.25 11.44
N ARG A 79 0.02 7.30 12.26
CA ARG A 79 0.27 7.18 13.71
C ARG A 79 1.48 6.32 14.07
N ASN A 80 2.58 6.48 13.32
CA ASN A 80 3.83 5.72 13.48
C ASN A 80 3.71 4.19 13.25
N GLU A 81 2.70 3.77 12.53
CA GLU A 81 2.47 2.38 12.13
C GLU A 81 2.19 2.29 10.64
N ILE A 82 2.71 1.24 10.00
CA ILE A 82 2.22 0.78 8.69
C ILE A 82 1.14 -0.25 8.98
N PHE A 83 -0.07 -0.01 8.47
CA PHE A 83 -1.27 -0.77 8.82
C PHE A 83 -1.90 -1.55 7.66
N LEU A 84 -1.53 -1.23 6.41
CA LEU A 84 -2.12 -1.85 5.23
C LEU A 84 -1.07 -1.97 4.13
N VAL A 85 -1.14 -3.03 3.34
CA VAL A 85 -0.35 -3.22 2.11
C VAL A 85 -1.26 -3.68 0.98
N GLY A 86 -0.99 -3.20 -0.23
CA GLY A 86 -1.64 -3.65 -1.47
C GLY A 86 -0.65 -3.73 -2.61
N THR A 87 -1.00 -4.48 -3.65
CA THR A 87 -0.17 -4.66 -4.85
C THR A 87 -0.68 -3.78 -5.98
N VAL A 88 0.22 -3.01 -6.61
CA VAL A 88 -0.10 -2.17 -7.77
C VAL A 88 -0.39 -3.05 -8.97
N GLN A 89 -1.56 -2.86 -9.58
CA GLN A 89 -2.01 -3.62 -10.75
C GLN A 89 -2.01 -2.79 -12.03
N ASP A 90 -2.24 -1.48 -11.91
CA ASP A 90 -2.18 -0.54 -13.04
C ASP A 90 -1.92 0.88 -12.53
N ILE A 91 -1.43 1.74 -13.42
CA ILE A 91 -1.17 3.15 -13.14
C ILE A 91 -1.66 4.01 -14.29
N LEU A 92 -2.20 5.18 -13.98
CA LEU A 92 -2.58 6.17 -15.00
C LEU A 92 -2.60 7.59 -14.43
N TYR A 93 -2.53 8.57 -15.33
CA TYR A 93 -2.78 9.97 -15.02
C TYR A 93 -4.17 10.36 -15.51
N ASN A 94 -5.02 10.88 -14.62
CA ASN A 94 -6.35 11.33 -15.00
C ASN A 94 -6.90 12.34 -13.98
N ASP A 95 -7.03 13.60 -14.39
CA ASP A 95 -7.54 14.68 -13.53
C ASP A 95 -9.04 14.56 -13.27
N ASP A 96 -9.80 14.21 -14.31
CA ASP A 96 -11.26 14.15 -14.22
C ASP A 96 -11.70 12.98 -13.33
N LEU A 97 -11.07 11.83 -13.46
CA LEU A 97 -11.30 10.69 -12.57
C LEU A 97 -10.91 11.02 -11.13
N ALA A 98 -9.77 11.67 -10.92
CA ALA A 98 -9.34 12.08 -9.59
C ALA A 98 -10.33 13.05 -8.93
N ALA A 99 -10.83 14.01 -9.70
CA ALA A 99 -11.83 14.98 -9.24
C ALA A 99 -13.17 14.30 -8.89
N ASP A 100 -13.60 13.29 -9.66
CA ASP A 100 -14.79 12.49 -9.35
C ASP A 100 -14.61 11.68 -8.06
N LEU A 101 -13.45 11.04 -7.91
CA LEU A 101 -13.20 10.17 -6.75
C LEU A 101 -13.01 10.95 -5.44
N TRP A 102 -12.29 12.07 -5.48
CA TRP A 102 -11.80 12.76 -4.25
C TRP A 102 -12.04 14.25 -4.23
N GLY A 103 -12.48 14.88 -5.33
CA GLY A 103 -12.57 16.30 -5.45
C GLY A 103 -11.19 16.97 -5.57
N VAL A 104 -11.09 18.16 -4.99
CA VAL A 104 -9.85 18.95 -4.92
C VAL A 104 -9.60 19.39 -3.48
N ASP A 105 -8.36 19.74 -3.17
CA ASP A 105 -8.00 20.33 -1.88
C ASP A 105 -8.39 21.83 -1.81
N SER A 106 -8.01 22.50 -0.72
CA SER A 106 -8.30 23.93 -0.51
C SER A 106 -7.63 24.85 -1.52
N GLU A 107 -6.63 24.37 -2.25
CA GLU A 107 -5.90 25.09 -3.30
C GLU A 107 -6.41 24.75 -4.71
N GLY A 108 -7.44 23.91 -4.81
CA GLY A 108 -8.01 23.45 -6.08
C GLY A 108 -7.19 22.37 -6.77
N VAL A 109 -6.32 21.67 -6.05
CA VAL A 109 -5.45 20.62 -6.59
C VAL A 109 -6.07 19.25 -6.33
N SER A 110 -6.18 18.43 -7.39
CA SER A 110 -6.62 17.03 -7.33
C SER A 110 -5.45 16.07 -7.08
N TRP A 111 -5.73 14.77 -7.12
CA TRP A 111 -4.76 13.67 -6.97
C TRP A 111 -4.66 12.83 -8.26
N PRO A 112 -4.26 13.42 -9.41
CA PRO A 112 -4.43 12.82 -10.74
C PRO A 112 -3.42 11.72 -11.08
N TYR A 113 -2.38 11.53 -10.28
CA TYR A 113 -1.38 10.49 -10.44
C TYR A 113 -1.87 9.24 -9.70
N ILE A 114 -2.61 8.39 -10.42
CA ILE A 114 -3.41 7.29 -9.88
C ILE A 114 -2.67 5.97 -9.97
N TYR A 115 -2.87 5.09 -9.00
CA TYR A 115 -2.55 3.67 -9.08
C TYR A 115 -3.69 2.83 -8.52
N PHE A 116 -3.93 1.70 -9.18
CA PHE A 116 -4.95 0.73 -8.85
C PHE A 116 -4.33 -0.43 -8.08
N LEU A 117 -5.03 -0.91 -7.07
CA LEU A 117 -4.54 -1.90 -6.14
C LEU A 117 -5.39 -3.15 -6.10
N SER A 118 -4.76 -4.27 -5.81
CA SER A 118 -5.40 -5.51 -5.36
C SER A 118 -4.68 -6.10 -4.15
N ASP A 119 -5.14 -7.24 -3.67
CA ASP A 119 -4.51 -8.03 -2.61
C ASP A 119 -4.23 -7.22 -1.34
N LEU A 120 -5.18 -6.35 -0.99
CA LEU A 120 -5.09 -5.58 0.25
C LEU A 120 -5.04 -6.50 1.46
N ARG A 121 -4.05 -6.27 2.32
CA ARG A 121 -3.84 -7.03 3.55
C ARG A 121 -3.53 -6.09 4.71
N GLU A 122 -4.17 -6.32 5.82
CA GLU A 122 -3.81 -5.65 7.06
C GLU A 122 -2.44 -6.14 7.55
N VAL A 123 -1.63 -5.21 8.01
CA VAL A 123 -0.32 -5.45 8.61
C VAL A 123 -0.16 -4.57 9.84
N SER A 124 0.78 -4.91 10.70
CA SER A 124 1.15 -4.06 11.84
C SER A 124 2.66 -4.01 11.92
N ILE A 125 3.23 -2.88 11.47
CA ILE A 125 4.69 -2.68 11.39
C ILE A 125 4.98 -1.30 11.99
N ALA A 126 5.74 -1.27 13.08
CA ALA A 126 6.15 -0.02 13.68
C ALA A 126 7.11 0.75 12.74
N VAL A 127 6.86 2.05 12.55
CA VAL A 127 7.73 2.91 11.72
C VAL A 127 9.16 2.94 12.24
N SER A 128 9.36 2.83 13.56
CA SER A 128 10.70 2.74 14.16
C SER A 128 11.48 1.50 13.72
N GLU A 129 10.81 0.35 13.54
CA GLU A 129 11.42 -0.87 13.01
C GLU A 129 11.79 -0.72 11.54
N VAL A 130 10.93 -0.08 10.75
CA VAL A 130 11.22 0.24 9.35
C VAL A 130 12.45 1.13 9.25
N ASN A 131 12.49 2.20 10.02
CA ASN A 131 13.61 3.13 10.03
C ASN A 131 14.93 2.43 10.41
N ALA A 132 14.91 1.61 11.46
CA ALA A 132 16.08 0.85 11.88
C ALA A 132 16.55 -0.12 10.78
N THR A 133 15.63 -0.85 10.14
CA THR A 133 15.94 -1.78 9.05
C THR A 133 16.53 -1.06 7.83
N LEU A 134 16.03 0.13 7.51
CA LEU A 134 16.52 0.94 6.39
C LEU A 134 17.74 1.79 6.74
N GLY A 135 18.24 1.73 7.97
CA GLY A 135 19.39 2.51 8.41
C GLY A 135 19.09 3.99 8.61
N TYR A 136 17.85 4.34 8.94
CA TYR A 136 17.42 5.68 9.33
C TYR A 136 17.36 5.81 10.86
N ASP A 137 17.32 7.05 11.38
CA ASP A 137 17.05 7.26 12.81
C ASP A 137 15.68 6.66 13.17
N PRO A 138 15.58 5.77 14.17
CA PRO A 138 14.32 5.14 14.56
C PRO A 138 13.21 6.14 14.91
N ARG A 139 13.56 7.36 15.32
CA ARG A 139 12.62 8.44 15.65
C ARG A 139 12.10 9.19 14.44
N ASN A 140 12.61 8.93 13.23
CA ASN A 140 12.12 9.58 12.03
C ASN A 140 10.64 9.24 11.81
N VAL A 141 9.90 10.24 11.36
CA VAL A 141 8.50 10.08 10.93
C VAL A 141 8.49 9.89 9.42
N LEU A 142 7.79 8.90 8.93
CA LEU A 142 7.55 8.74 7.49
C LEU A 142 6.67 9.89 7.00
N ARG A 143 7.29 10.88 6.39
CA ARG A 143 6.62 12.09 5.89
C ARG A 143 6.58 12.08 4.38
N GLY A 144 5.38 12.16 3.84
CA GLY A 144 5.15 12.27 2.41
C GLY A 144 5.29 10.93 1.66
N PHE A 145 4.67 10.91 0.51
CA PHE A 145 4.72 9.80 -0.42
C PHE A 145 6.14 9.59 -0.94
N MET A 146 6.60 8.35 -0.95
CA MET A 146 7.91 7.98 -1.49
C MET A 146 7.89 6.58 -2.10
N VAL A 147 8.70 6.37 -3.12
CA VAL A 147 9.03 5.06 -3.67
C VAL A 147 10.47 4.78 -3.26
N LEU A 148 10.70 3.72 -2.50
CA LEU A 148 12.04 3.35 -2.03
C LEU A 148 12.92 2.95 -3.22
N ARG A 149 14.24 3.21 -3.10
CA ARG A 149 15.21 2.64 -4.05
C ARG A 149 15.24 1.13 -3.90
N GLN A 150 15.71 0.43 -4.94
CA GLN A 150 15.69 -1.03 -4.98
C GLN A 150 16.40 -1.67 -3.78
N ASP A 151 17.61 -1.18 -3.43
CA ASP A 151 18.37 -1.67 -2.27
C ASP A 151 17.59 -1.58 -0.95
N LYS A 152 16.83 -0.50 -0.76
CA LYS A 152 15.97 -0.31 0.42
C LYS A 152 14.67 -1.12 0.34
N SER A 153 14.12 -1.27 -0.85
CA SER A 153 12.94 -2.11 -1.09
C SER A 153 13.25 -3.57 -0.78
N ASP A 154 14.40 -4.07 -1.21
CA ASP A 154 14.81 -5.45 -0.94
C ASP A 154 14.94 -5.70 0.57
N LEU A 155 15.62 -4.82 1.31
CA LEU A 155 15.72 -4.90 2.77
C LEU A 155 14.34 -4.87 3.45
N PHE A 156 13.45 -4.01 2.97
CA PHE A 156 12.10 -3.89 3.51
C PHE A 156 11.28 -5.17 3.26
N ILE A 157 11.28 -5.67 2.02
CA ILE A 157 10.52 -6.86 1.63
C ILE A 157 11.01 -8.09 2.39
N ASP A 158 12.31 -8.29 2.49
CA ASP A 158 12.91 -9.42 3.21
C ASP A 158 12.50 -9.45 4.69
N ARG A 159 12.26 -8.28 5.29
CA ARG A 159 11.91 -8.18 6.71
C ARG A 159 10.42 -8.12 6.97
N PHE A 160 9.66 -7.44 6.13
CA PHE A 160 8.29 -7.00 6.45
C PHE A 160 7.22 -7.52 5.50
N SER A 161 7.57 -8.18 4.40
CA SER A 161 6.52 -8.73 3.52
C SER A 161 5.61 -9.69 4.30
N PRO A 162 4.33 -9.79 3.94
CA PRO A 162 3.41 -10.74 4.57
C PRO A 162 3.94 -12.17 4.57
N GLU A 163 4.63 -12.56 3.50
CA GLU A 163 5.25 -13.88 3.32
C GLU A 163 6.45 -14.08 4.27
N ALA A 164 7.31 -13.08 4.42
CA ALA A 164 8.45 -13.11 5.34
C ALA A 164 7.96 -13.23 6.79
N ARG A 165 6.94 -12.47 7.17
CA ARG A 165 6.35 -12.51 8.52
C ARG A 165 5.66 -13.84 8.80
N ALA A 166 4.93 -14.40 7.84
CA ALA A 166 4.31 -15.72 7.97
C ALA A 166 5.37 -16.83 8.11
N GLY A 167 6.50 -16.70 7.42
CA GLY A 167 7.65 -17.62 7.54
C GLY A 167 8.30 -17.54 8.93
N ALA A 168 8.54 -16.34 9.44
CA ALA A 168 9.11 -16.11 10.76
C ALA A 168 8.20 -16.66 11.88
N TYR A 169 6.88 -16.45 11.78
CA TYR A 169 5.91 -17.02 12.73
C TYR A 169 5.93 -18.55 12.74
N ARG A 170 5.93 -19.19 11.57
CA ARG A 170 6.02 -20.66 11.47
C ARG A 170 7.31 -21.22 12.05
N ALA A 171 8.44 -20.51 11.87
CA ALA A 171 9.72 -20.91 12.45
C ALA A 171 9.71 -20.80 13.99
N LEU A 172 9.06 -19.76 14.52
CA LEU A 172 8.90 -19.57 15.97
C LEU A 172 8.04 -20.65 16.61
N VAL A 173 6.90 -20.98 15.98
CA VAL A 173 6.00 -22.05 16.45
C VAL A 173 6.74 -23.39 16.49
N ARG A 174 7.47 -23.75 15.42
CA ARG A 174 8.26 -24.99 15.37
C ARG A 174 9.35 -25.07 16.44
N ARG A 175 9.98 -23.95 16.79
CA ARG A 175 10.96 -23.89 17.88
C ARG A 175 10.32 -24.15 19.23
N ASN A 176 9.14 -23.56 19.48
CA ASN A 176 8.40 -23.76 20.73
C ASN A 176 7.86 -25.19 20.88
N ASP A 177 7.51 -25.85 19.77
CA ASP A 177 7.05 -27.24 19.77
C ASP A 177 8.22 -28.26 19.94
N ALA A 178 9.44 -27.84 19.62
CA ALA A 178 10.66 -28.64 19.76
C ALA A 178 11.36 -28.45 21.13
N ASP A 179 10.84 -27.62 22.02
CA ASP A 179 11.39 -27.37 23.34
C ASP A 179 10.98 -28.53 24.29
N PRO A 180 11.92 -29.40 24.72
CA PRO A 180 11.62 -30.56 25.58
C PRO A 180 11.23 -30.17 27.03
N ASP A 181 11.47 -28.92 27.44
CA ASP A 181 11.21 -28.44 28.80
C ASP A 181 9.84 -27.72 28.96
N ARG A 182 8.98 -27.80 27.95
CA ARG A 182 7.64 -27.19 28.03
C ARG A 182 6.75 -28.00 28.99
N PRO A 183 6.26 -27.40 30.08
CA PRO A 183 5.35 -28.09 30.98
C PRO A 183 4.06 -28.48 30.24
N SER A 184 3.75 -29.78 30.25
CA SER A 184 2.50 -30.30 29.72
C SER A 184 1.33 -29.73 30.54
N HIS A 185 0.55 -28.84 29.95
CA HIS A 185 -0.72 -28.43 30.49
C HIS A 185 -1.71 -29.59 30.31
N THR A 186 -1.71 -30.50 31.28
CA THR A 186 -2.81 -31.46 31.47
C THR A 186 -4.02 -30.67 31.92
N MET A 187 -5.02 -30.54 31.06
CA MET A 187 -6.34 -30.08 31.48
C MET A 187 -6.94 -31.17 32.41
N ILE A 188 -7.24 -30.81 33.64
CA ILE A 188 -8.12 -31.53 34.54
C ILE A 188 -9.54 -31.01 34.34
#